data_2dcc8ba09490296c4c65f937645e1fc1
#
_entry.id   2dcc8ba09490296c4c65f937645e1fc1
#
_cell.length_a   1.000
_cell.length_b   1.000
_cell.length_c   1.000
_cell.angle_alpha   90.00
_cell.angle_beta   90.00
_cell.angle_gamma   90.00
#
_symmetry.space_group_name_H-M   'P 1'
#
loop_
_entity.id
_entity.type
_entity.pdbx_description
1 polymer ?
#
loop_
_entity_poly.entity_id
_entity_poly.type
_entity_poly.pdbx_seq_one_letter_code
_entity_poly.pdbx_strand_id
1 'polypeptide(L)' 'MLHTKIKAIAKEKKIPVRKIEKECGLMQGSIGHWDEVKPSYDKVVAVASYLDMTVEELLKEGS' A
#
# COMPACT_ATOMS: atom_id res chain seq x y z
N MET A 1 7.75 3.51 -7.14
CA MET A 1 6.76 2.47 -7.43
C MET A 1 5.96 2.17 -6.18
N LEU A 2 4.68 1.91 -6.35
CA LEU A 2 3.77 1.83 -5.21
C LEU A 2 4.02 0.65 -4.28
N HIS A 3 4.29 -0.52 -4.84
CA HIS A 3 4.59 -1.69 -4.00
C HIS A 3 5.84 -1.43 -3.15
N THR A 4 6.87 -0.91 -3.77
CA THR A 4 8.12 -0.62 -3.06
C THR A 4 7.88 0.39 -1.94
N LYS A 5 7.07 1.41 -2.22
CA LYS A 5 6.75 2.43 -1.22
C LYS A 5 5.98 1.83 -0.04
N ILE A 6 4.95 1.04 -0.33
CA ILE A 6 4.15 0.41 0.72
C ILE A 6 5.00 -0.54 1.55
N LYS A 7 5.86 -1.29 0.89
CA LYS A 7 6.75 -2.23 1.58
C LYS A 7 7.67 -1.49 2.54
N ALA A 8 8.23 -0.36 2.11
CA ALA A 8 9.11 0.43 2.95
C ALA A 8 8.36 1.00 4.16
N ILE A 9 7.14 1.52 3.94
CA ILE A 9 6.33 2.06 5.03
C ILE A 9 5.94 0.95 6.00
N ALA A 10 5.55 -0.20 5.48
CA ALA A 10 5.16 -1.35 6.31
C ALA A 10 6.32 -1.79 7.19
N LYS A 11 7.52 -1.83 6.63
CA LYS A 11 8.71 -2.21 7.39
C LYS A 11 8.98 -1.19 8.50
N GLU A 12 8.84 0.08 8.20
CA GLU A 12 9.06 1.14 9.17
C GLU A 12 8.05 1.06 10.32
N LYS A 13 6.80 0.74 10.00
CA LYS A 13 5.75 0.61 11.00
C LYS A 13 5.68 -0.78 11.62
N LYS A 14 6.54 -1.70 11.16
CA LYS A 14 6.58 -3.08 11.63
C LYS A 14 5.26 -3.81 11.40
N ILE A 15 4.65 -3.55 10.27
CA ILE A 15 3.40 -4.19 9.84
C ILE A 15 3.68 -5.04 8.60
N PRO A 16 3.42 -6.35 8.62
CA PRO A 16 3.62 -7.17 7.42
C PRO A 16 2.68 -6.72 6.29
N VAL A 17 3.18 -6.72 5.07
CA VAL A 17 2.36 -6.36 3.90
C VAL A 17 1.13 -7.27 3.81
N ARG A 18 1.28 -8.54 4.15
CA ARG A 18 0.17 -9.48 4.16
C ARG A 18 -0.95 -9.02 5.09
N LYS A 19 -0.60 -8.45 6.23
CA LYS A 19 -1.59 -7.95 7.17
C LYS A 19 -2.33 -6.75 6.58
N ILE A 20 -1.61 -5.89 5.87
CA ILE A 20 -2.23 -4.75 5.19
C ILE A 20 -3.25 -5.26 4.18
N GLU A 21 -2.89 -6.25 3.38
CA GLU A 21 -3.79 -6.84 2.39
C GLU A 21 -5.03 -7.40 3.06
N LYS A 22 -4.85 -8.15 4.12
CA LYS A 22 -5.96 -8.79 4.84
C LYS A 22 -6.90 -7.74 5.44
N GLU A 23 -6.35 -6.75 6.11
CA GLU A 23 -7.15 -5.72 6.77
C GLU A 23 -7.85 -4.79 5.80
N CYS A 24 -7.27 -4.59 4.64
CA CYS A 24 -7.86 -3.73 3.60
C CYS A 24 -8.80 -4.51 2.67
N GLY A 25 -9.01 -5.80 2.93
CA GLY A 25 -9.89 -6.61 2.09
C GLY A 25 -9.31 -6.94 0.73
N LEU A 26 -8.00 -6.94 0.62
CA LEU A 26 -7.31 -7.25 -0.63
C LEU A 26 -6.95 -8.73 -0.69
N MET A 27 -6.80 -9.23 -1.91
CA MET A 27 -6.35 -10.60 -2.10
C MET A 27 -4.87 -10.69 -1.74
N GLN A 28 -4.48 -11.85 -1.23
CA GLN A 28 -3.09 -12.09 -0.88
C GLN A 28 -2.21 -11.90 -2.12
N GLY A 29 -1.16 -11.12 -1.98
CA GLY A 29 -0.24 -10.85 -3.07
C GLY A 29 -0.63 -9.68 -3.97
N SER A 30 -1.81 -9.07 -3.75
CA SER A 30 -2.27 -7.96 -4.57
C SER A 30 -1.26 -6.80 -4.60
N ILE A 31 -0.79 -6.41 -3.42
CA ILE A 31 0.14 -5.27 -3.33
C ILE A 31 1.44 -5.57 -4.08
N GLY A 32 1.85 -6.82 -4.12
CA GLY A 32 3.07 -7.21 -4.83
C GLY A 32 3.05 -6.90 -6.32
N HIS A 33 1.87 -6.74 -6.90
CA HIS A 33 1.73 -6.42 -8.32
C HIS A 33 1.59 -4.92 -8.59
N TRP A 34 1.52 -4.12 -7.56
CA TRP A 34 1.21 -2.69 -7.73
C TRP A 34 2.33 -1.84 -8.32
N ASP A 35 3.53 -2.40 -8.49
CA ASP A 35 4.59 -1.72 -9.24
C ASP A 35 4.35 -1.87 -10.74
N GLU A 36 3.69 -2.94 -11.14
CA GLU A 36 3.41 -3.26 -12.54
C GLU A 36 2.00 -2.88 -12.97
N VAL A 37 1.04 -3.03 -12.06
CA VAL A 37 -0.37 -2.78 -12.33
C VAL A 37 -0.88 -1.70 -11.37
N LYS A 38 -1.56 -0.70 -11.91
CA LYS A 38 -2.15 0.34 -11.08
C LYS A 38 -3.38 -0.21 -10.35
N PRO A 39 -3.43 -0.08 -9.02
CA PRO A 39 -4.63 -0.48 -8.28
C PRO A 39 -5.74 0.55 -8.49
N SER A 40 -6.98 0.16 -8.20
CA SER A 40 -8.08 1.10 -8.24
C SER A 40 -7.91 2.12 -7.12
N TYR A 41 -8.53 3.29 -7.31
CA TYR A 41 -8.43 4.35 -6.32
C TYR A 41 -8.93 3.91 -4.95
N ASP A 42 -10.04 3.15 -4.92
CA ASP A 42 -10.63 2.66 -3.68
C ASP A 42 -9.63 1.83 -2.87
N LYS A 43 -8.85 1.01 -3.55
CA LYS A 43 -7.85 0.18 -2.87
C LYS A 43 -6.71 1.03 -2.31
N VAL A 44 -6.30 2.04 -3.07
CA VAL A 44 -5.25 2.95 -2.62
C VAL A 44 -5.72 3.73 -1.40
N VAL A 45 -6.96 4.20 -1.41
CA VAL A 45 -7.54 4.92 -0.28
C VAL A 45 -7.56 4.02 0.96
N ALA A 46 -7.98 2.76 0.80
CA ALA A 46 -8.04 1.83 1.92
C ALA A 46 -6.67 1.62 2.55
N VAL A 47 -5.65 1.43 1.73
CA VAL A 47 -4.29 1.20 2.23
C VAL A 47 -3.74 2.47 2.89
N ALA A 48 -3.94 3.62 2.27
CA ALA A 48 -3.48 4.89 2.85
C ALA A 48 -4.13 5.13 4.21
N SER A 49 -5.44 4.91 4.28
CA SER A 49 -6.17 5.07 5.53
C SER A 49 -5.66 4.11 6.60
N TYR A 50 -5.41 2.87 6.22
CA TYR A 50 -4.90 1.87 7.15
C TYR A 50 -3.53 2.28 7.70
N LEU A 51 -2.69 2.89 6.84
CA LEU A 51 -1.35 3.31 7.22
C LEU A 51 -1.33 4.71 7.85
N ASP A 52 -2.50 5.31 8.06
CA ASP A 52 -2.64 6.63 8.65
C ASP A 52 -1.91 7.71 7.85
N MET A 53 -2.10 7.68 6.54
CA MET A 53 -1.50 8.67 5.66
C MET A 53 -2.49 9.03 4.55
N THR A 54 -2.21 10.11 3.83
CA THR A 54 -3.07 10.52 2.73
C THR A 54 -2.70 9.76 1.46
N VAL A 55 -3.66 9.71 0.52
CA VAL A 55 -3.40 9.09 -0.77
C VAL A 55 -2.25 9.82 -1.48
N GLU A 56 -2.22 11.15 -1.35
CA GLU A 56 -1.15 11.95 -1.95
C GLU A 56 0.22 11.54 -1.41
N GLU A 57 0.32 11.36 -0.11
CA GLU A 57 1.58 10.92 0.50
C GLU A 57 1.98 9.54 0.01
N LEU A 58 0.99 8.65 -0.10
CA LEU A 58 1.25 7.28 -0.53
C LEU A 58 1.71 7.23 -1.99
N LEU A 59 1.13 8.06 -2.84
CA LEU A 59 1.45 8.09 -4.27
C LEU A 59 2.62 8.99 -4.63
N LYS A 60 3.11 9.77 -3.69
CA LYS A 60 4.23 10.69 -3.93
C LYS A 60 5.51 9.91 -4.20
N GLU A 61 6.12 10.17 -5.33
CA GLU A 61 7.38 9.52 -5.70
C GLU A 61 8.58 10.40 -5.38
N GLY A 62 9.73 9.75 -5.22
CA GLY A 62 10.99 10.45 -5.08
C GLY A 62 11.20 11.15 -3.75
N SER A 63 10.38 10.88 -2.81
CA SER A 63 10.53 11.48 -1.49
C SER A 63 11.41 10.65 -0.59
#